data_9bfc8841542262e3a09f15143ebc8dc8
#
_entry.id   9bfc8841542262e3a09f15143ebc8dc8
#
_cell.length_a   1.000
_cell.length_b   1.000
_cell.length_c   1.000
_cell.angle_alpha   90.00
_cell.angle_beta   90.00
_cell.angle_gamma   90.00
#
_symmetry.space_group_name_H-M   'P 1'
#
loop_
_entity.id
_entity.type
_entity.pdbx_description
1 polymer ?
#
loop_
_entity_poly.entity_id
_entity_poly.type
_entity_poly.pdbx_seq_one_letter_code
_entity_poly.pdbx_strand_id
1 'polypeptide(L)'
;MMETMRKFALWCCSLCLTGVLYAQGNDPVVMKINGKDVPRSEFEYNFNKNNGENVVDKKTVDEYVDLFVNYKLKVEAALDARYDTLSSFKKEFRTYRDQQIRPYFVSVSAEEKELKRYYDGMKASIGPDGLIHPAHIMILVAQKATPEEQAKAKERIDSIYTALQQGADFATLAKQCSADKGSAARGGDLGGWFAKGQTMKEFEDVAFSLNKGEMSKPFQSPMGYHIVLMKDRKQLESYEELKPQLQRFLESRGLKERVASMAIDSLVKGSAGKLTEEDVIEQKVRELCAKDESLKYLIQEYHDGLLLYEISTHEVWDKAAKDTVGLEAYFK
;
A
#
# COMPACT_ATOMS: atom_id res chain seq x y z
N MET A 1 13.33 62.97 35.14
CA MET A 1 14.08 61.83 34.66
C MET A 1 13.13 60.76 34.11
N MET A 2 11.97 61.17 33.56
CA MET A 2 10.97 60.27 32.95
C MET A 2 10.51 60.69 31.53
N GLU A 3 11.09 61.77 30.99
CA GLU A 3 10.73 62.26 29.64
C GLU A 3 11.74 61.90 28.54
N THR A 4 12.91 61.42 28.91
CA THR A 4 13.97 61.05 27.94
C THR A 4 13.94 59.61 27.48
N MET A 5 13.11 58.74 28.05
CA MET A 5 12.97 57.35 27.66
C MET A 5 11.84 57.10 26.62
N ARG A 6 11.02 58.11 26.29
CA ARG A 6 9.90 57.99 25.34
C ARG A 6 10.28 58.29 23.87
N LYS A 7 11.46 58.85 23.63
CA LYS A 7 11.93 59.20 22.26
C LYS A 7 12.90 58.21 21.64
N PHE A 8 13.33 57.16 22.39
CA PHE A 8 14.23 56.13 21.86
C PHE A 8 13.53 54.85 21.37
N ALA A 9 12.23 54.72 21.64
CA ALA A 9 11.42 53.55 21.23
C ALA A 9 10.73 53.69 19.87
N LEU A 10 10.91 54.80 19.15
CA LEU A 10 10.24 55.09 17.87
C LEU A 10 11.19 55.13 16.67
N TRP A 11 12.46 54.76 16.83
CA TRP A 11 13.43 54.81 15.74
C TRP A 11 14.09 53.46 15.40
N CYS A 12 13.64 52.33 15.97
CA CYS A 12 14.13 50.99 15.66
C CYS A 12 13.11 50.09 14.92
N CYS A 13 11.99 50.62 14.48
CA CYS A 13 10.99 49.85 13.69
C CYS A 13 10.90 50.24 12.23
N SER A 14 11.93 50.91 11.67
CA SER A 14 11.89 51.35 10.25
C SER A 14 13.03 50.86 9.39
N LEU A 15 13.62 49.69 9.70
CA LEU A 15 14.59 49.06 8.81
C LEU A 15 14.52 47.56 9.08
N CYS A 16 13.77 46.85 8.27
CA CYS A 16 13.91 45.46 7.81
C CYS A 16 12.58 44.94 7.26
N LEU A 17 11.92 45.74 6.41
CA LEU A 17 10.99 45.22 5.40
C LEU A 17 11.69 45.28 4.04
N THR A 18 12.89 44.68 3.96
CA THR A 18 13.32 44.11 2.70
C THR A 18 12.51 42.83 2.56
N GLY A 19 11.32 43.00 2.03
CA GLY A 19 10.59 41.89 1.47
C GLY A 19 11.51 41.21 0.47
N VAL A 20 11.79 39.95 0.71
CA VAL A 20 12.24 39.06 -0.36
C VAL A 20 11.04 39.03 -1.28
N LEU A 21 11.01 39.99 -2.22
CA LEU A 21 10.32 39.80 -3.49
C LEU A 21 11.01 38.59 -4.11
N TYR A 22 10.48 37.41 -3.85
CA TYR A 22 10.59 36.35 -4.84
C TYR A 22 10.05 37.00 -6.12
N ALA A 23 10.96 37.31 -7.03
CA ALA A 23 10.60 37.56 -8.39
C ALA A 23 9.80 36.32 -8.84
N GLN A 24 8.47 36.41 -8.81
CA GLN A 24 7.65 35.61 -9.70
C GLN A 24 8.18 35.96 -11.08
N GLY A 25 8.97 35.03 -11.64
CA GLY A 25 9.48 35.17 -13.00
C GLY A 25 8.27 35.52 -13.86
N ASN A 26 8.40 36.61 -14.62
CA ASN A 26 7.34 37.07 -15.46
C ASN A 26 6.98 35.92 -16.43
N ASP A 27 5.86 35.22 -16.19
CA ASP A 27 5.36 34.18 -17.07
C ASP A 27 4.43 34.86 -18.10
N PRO A 28 4.98 35.27 -19.24
CA PRO A 28 4.26 36.10 -20.19
C PRO A 28 3.12 35.30 -20.85
N VAL A 29 2.01 35.97 -21.10
CA VAL A 29 0.96 35.43 -21.93
C VAL A 29 1.44 35.35 -23.38
N VAL A 30 1.54 34.14 -23.92
CA VAL A 30 2.02 33.90 -25.29
C VAL A 30 0.89 33.84 -26.32
N MET A 31 -0.33 33.51 -25.88
CA MET A 31 -1.54 33.53 -26.75
C MET A 31 -2.81 33.67 -25.92
N LYS A 32 -3.92 33.97 -26.63
CA LYS A 32 -5.26 33.92 -26.05
C LYS A 32 -6.14 32.98 -26.86
N ILE A 33 -6.80 32.06 -26.19
CA ILE A 33 -7.70 31.09 -26.82
C ILE A 33 -9.08 31.23 -26.16
N ASN A 34 -10.09 31.52 -26.95
CA ASN A 34 -11.46 31.81 -26.46
C ASN A 34 -11.49 32.85 -25.31
N GLY A 35 -10.62 33.87 -25.39
CA GLY A 35 -10.51 34.95 -24.40
C GLY A 35 -9.71 34.59 -23.14
N LYS A 36 -9.29 33.35 -22.97
CA LYS A 36 -8.44 32.88 -21.86
C LYS A 36 -6.97 33.03 -22.18
N ASP A 37 -6.22 33.54 -21.24
CA ASP A 37 -4.76 33.69 -21.33
C ASP A 37 -4.06 32.34 -21.22
N VAL A 38 -3.11 32.09 -22.14
CA VAL A 38 -2.22 30.95 -22.09
C VAL A 38 -0.82 31.48 -21.73
N PRO A 39 -0.29 31.12 -20.55
CA PRO A 39 1.05 31.54 -20.16
C PRO A 39 2.10 30.73 -20.93
N ARG A 40 3.31 31.30 -21.05
CA ARG A 40 4.44 30.68 -21.72
C ARG A 40 4.80 29.32 -21.11
N SER A 41 4.78 29.22 -19.79
CA SER A 41 5.13 27.98 -19.07
C SER A 41 4.18 26.83 -19.42
N GLU A 42 2.88 27.09 -19.63
CA GLU A 42 1.93 26.07 -20.06
C GLU A 42 2.24 25.56 -21.47
N PHE A 43 2.50 26.48 -22.40
CA PHE A 43 2.87 26.11 -23.77
C PHE A 43 4.18 25.31 -23.80
N GLU A 44 5.21 25.81 -23.11
CA GLU A 44 6.52 25.14 -23.05
C GLU A 44 6.45 23.75 -22.42
N TYR A 45 5.67 23.58 -21.35
CA TYR A 45 5.45 22.28 -20.75
C TYR A 45 4.89 21.27 -21.77
N ASN A 46 3.80 21.66 -22.44
CA ASN A 46 3.16 20.79 -23.43
C ASN A 46 4.06 20.52 -24.64
N PHE A 47 4.72 21.55 -25.15
CA PHE A 47 5.67 21.43 -26.27
C PHE A 47 6.81 20.47 -25.95
N ASN A 48 7.49 20.68 -24.83
CA ASN A 48 8.64 19.87 -24.45
C ASN A 48 8.27 18.42 -24.19
N LYS A 49 7.11 18.17 -23.56
CA LYS A 49 6.61 16.83 -23.32
C LYS A 49 6.32 16.07 -24.62
N ASN A 50 5.73 16.74 -25.60
CA ASN A 50 5.40 16.15 -26.89
C ASN A 50 6.58 16.13 -27.89
N ASN A 51 7.72 16.72 -27.53
CA ASN A 51 8.96 16.71 -28.30
C ASN A 51 10.14 16.12 -27.53
N GLY A 52 9.91 15.27 -26.53
CA GLY A 52 10.93 14.63 -25.72
C GLY A 52 11.91 13.78 -26.54
N GLU A 53 13.00 13.32 -25.93
CA GLU A 53 14.08 12.59 -26.61
C GLU A 53 13.63 11.36 -27.39
N ASN A 54 12.59 10.68 -26.91
CA ASN A 54 12.07 9.44 -27.48
C ASN A 54 10.97 9.65 -28.54
N VAL A 55 10.62 10.90 -28.85
CA VAL A 55 9.58 11.20 -29.86
C VAL A 55 10.22 11.14 -31.25
N VAL A 56 9.66 10.27 -32.11
CA VAL A 56 10.18 10.05 -33.48
C VAL A 56 9.80 11.21 -34.41
N ASP A 57 8.59 11.73 -34.30
CA ASP A 57 8.06 12.79 -35.16
C ASP A 57 7.99 14.12 -34.36
N LYS A 58 9.17 14.71 -34.13
CA LYS A 58 9.28 16.00 -33.43
C LYS A 58 8.73 17.12 -34.29
N LYS A 59 7.98 18.02 -33.67
CA LYS A 59 7.40 19.17 -34.30
C LYS A 59 8.25 20.42 -34.02
N THR A 60 8.32 21.31 -35.00
CA THR A 60 8.81 22.67 -34.77
C THR A 60 7.80 23.43 -33.90
N VAL A 61 8.22 24.56 -33.35
CA VAL A 61 7.31 25.42 -32.56
C VAL A 61 6.10 25.82 -33.39
N ASP A 62 6.30 26.24 -34.65
CA ASP A 62 5.24 26.70 -35.54
C ASP A 62 4.23 25.60 -35.85
N GLU A 63 4.70 24.38 -36.14
CA GLU A 63 3.81 23.22 -36.35
C GLU A 63 3.06 22.83 -35.08
N TYR A 64 3.67 23.01 -33.91
CA TYR A 64 3.04 22.66 -32.65
C TYR A 64 1.99 23.67 -32.20
N VAL A 65 2.14 24.97 -32.56
CA VAL A 65 1.15 26.02 -32.23
C VAL A 65 -0.22 25.61 -32.69
N ASP A 66 -0.38 25.20 -33.96
CA ASP A 66 -1.68 24.79 -34.50
C ASP A 66 -2.30 23.59 -33.76
N LEU A 67 -1.44 22.61 -33.42
CA LEU A 67 -1.87 21.45 -32.63
C LEU A 67 -2.34 21.87 -31.24
N PHE A 68 -1.57 22.73 -30.57
CA PHE A 68 -1.88 23.22 -29.24
C PHE A 68 -3.16 24.07 -29.22
N VAL A 69 -3.34 24.98 -30.19
CA VAL A 69 -4.58 25.77 -30.32
C VAL A 69 -5.78 24.85 -30.52
N ASN A 70 -5.70 23.89 -31.43
CA ASN A 70 -6.77 22.91 -31.66
C ASN A 70 -7.07 22.08 -30.39
N TYR A 71 -6.05 21.69 -29.65
CA TYR A 71 -6.20 21.02 -28.35
C TYR A 71 -7.00 21.88 -27.38
N LYS A 72 -6.59 23.12 -27.16
CA LYS A 72 -7.25 24.03 -26.20
C LYS A 72 -8.68 24.39 -26.64
N LEU A 73 -8.94 24.58 -27.92
CA LEU A 73 -10.30 24.81 -28.43
C LEU A 73 -11.24 23.63 -28.18
N LYS A 74 -10.75 22.39 -28.31
CA LYS A 74 -11.54 21.21 -27.99
C LYS A 74 -11.82 21.11 -26.47
N VAL A 75 -10.86 21.46 -25.63
CA VAL A 75 -11.05 21.52 -24.18
C VAL A 75 -12.13 22.56 -23.83
N GLU A 76 -12.07 23.76 -24.43
CA GLU A 76 -13.08 24.79 -24.23
C GLU A 76 -14.46 24.30 -24.66
N ALA A 77 -14.59 23.70 -25.86
CA ALA A 77 -15.85 23.14 -26.32
C ALA A 77 -16.41 22.06 -25.38
N ALA A 78 -15.56 21.26 -24.79
CA ALA A 78 -15.96 20.25 -23.79
C ALA A 78 -16.49 20.89 -22.49
N LEU A 79 -15.85 21.98 -22.05
CA LEU A 79 -16.31 22.78 -20.90
C LEU A 79 -17.64 23.46 -21.17
N ASP A 80 -17.81 24.04 -22.35
CA ASP A 80 -19.09 24.66 -22.80
C ASP A 80 -20.22 23.61 -22.82
N ALA A 81 -19.90 22.37 -23.23
CA ALA A 81 -20.82 21.23 -23.18
C ALA A 81 -21.02 20.65 -21.78
N ARG A 82 -20.35 21.17 -20.75
CA ARG A 82 -20.45 20.78 -19.35
C ARG A 82 -20.02 19.34 -19.10
N TYR A 83 -19.12 18.77 -19.90
CA TYR A 83 -18.59 17.42 -19.69
C TYR A 83 -17.77 17.28 -18.42
N ASP A 84 -17.20 18.36 -17.91
CA ASP A 84 -16.56 18.44 -16.58
C ASP A 84 -17.51 18.12 -15.41
N THR A 85 -18.82 18.22 -15.64
CA THR A 85 -19.83 17.97 -14.60
C THR A 85 -20.28 16.52 -14.53
N LEU A 86 -19.94 15.68 -15.51
CA LEU A 86 -20.29 14.26 -15.54
C LEU A 86 -19.72 13.51 -14.34
N SER A 87 -20.50 12.59 -13.79
CA SER A 87 -20.07 11.78 -12.66
C SER A 87 -18.89 10.85 -13.03
N SER A 88 -18.85 10.35 -14.28
CA SER A 88 -17.74 9.58 -14.84
C SER A 88 -16.46 10.40 -14.84
N PHE A 89 -16.51 11.59 -15.44
CA PHE A 89 -15.41 12.53 -15.50
C PHE A 89 -14.85 12.84 -14.10
N LYS A 90 -15.72 13.26 -13.18
CA LYS A 90 -15.31 13.62 -11.81
C LYS A 90 -14.66 12.47 -11.09
N LYS A 91 -15.19 11.25 -11.23
CA LYS A 91 -14.63 10.05 -10.60
C LYS A 91 -13.25 9.73 -11.16
N GLU A 92 -13.11 9.77 -12.48
CA GLU A 92 -11.87 9.43 -13.16
C GLU A 92 -10.79 10.47 -12.89
N PHE A 93 -11.11 11.76 -13.00
CA PHE A 93 -10.20 12.85 -12.68
C PHE A 93 -9.69 12.78 -11.23
N ARG A 94 -10.59 12.54 -10.26
CA ARG A 94 -10.18 12.33 -8.86
C ARG A 94 -9.18 11.18 -8.74
N THR A 95 -9.42 10.08 -9.41
CA THR A 95 -8.52 8.92 -9.37
C THR A 95 -7.11 9.30 -9.83
N TYR A 96 -6.97 9.97 -10.97
CA TYR A 96 -5.67 10.42 -11.49
C TYR A 96 -5.02 11.48 -10.60
N ARG A 97 -5.77 12.51 -10.18
CA ARG A 97 -5.29 13.56 -9.29
C ARG A 97 -4.78 12.98 -7.97
N ASP A 98 -5.58 12.14 -7.34
CA ASP A 98 -5.25 11.57 -6.04
C ASP A 98 -4.02 10.66 -6.12
N GLN A 99 -3.85 9.92 -7.20
CA GLN A 99 -2.68 9.10 -7.45
C GLN A 99 -1.38 9.94 -7.46
N GLN A 100 -1.45 11.19 -7.92
CA GLN A 100 -0.31 12.11 -7.89
C GLN A 100 -0.10 12.77 -6.52
N ILE A 101 -1.17 13.01 -5.78
CA ILE A 101 -1.14 13.83 -4.55
C ILE A 101 -0.95 13.00 -3.28
N ARG A 102 -1.55 11.81 -3.20
CA ARG A 102 -1.49 10.98 -1.99
C ARG A 102 -0.06 10.65 -1.52
N PRO A 103 0.94 10.45 -2.39
CA PRO A 103 2.32 10.26 -1.95
C PRO A 103 2.89 11.41 -1.10
N TYR A 104 2.41 12.64 -1.27
CA TYR A 104 2.85 13.80 -0.49
C TYR A 104 2.30 13.85 0.94
N PHE A 105 1.39 12.97 1.30
CA PHE A 105 0.95 12.76 2.68
C PHE A 105 1.81 11.73 3.43
N VAL A 106 2.72 11.05 2.74
CA VAL A 106 3.59 10.04 3.33
C VAL A 106 4.83 10.72 3.89
N SER A 107 5.15 10.44 5.16
CA SER A 107 6.41 10.84 5.77
C SER A 107 7.17 9.61 6.25
N VAL A 108 8.50 9.71 6.27
CA VAL A 108 9.39 8.64 6.77
C VAL A 108 9.02 8.25 8.20
N SER A 109 8.70 9.23 9.04
CA SER A 109 8.30 8.98 10.43
C SER A 109 6.95 8.26 10.56
N ALA A 110 6.02 8.51 9.63
CA ALA A 110 4.73 7.82 9.63
C ALA A 110 4.87 6.37 9.11
N GLU A 111 5.70 6.14 8.11
CA GLU A 111 6.04 4.77 7.66
C GLU A 111 6.71 3.97 8.78
N GLU A 112 7.69 4.57 9.47
CA GLU A 112 8.38 3.95 10.60
C GLU A 112 7.42 3.59 11.74
N LYS A 113 6.50 4.50 12.07
CA LYS A 113 5.47 4.25 13.08
C LYS A 113 4.56 3.07 12.70
N GLU A 114 4.19 2.94 11.44
CA GLU A 114 3.33 1.85 10.96
C GLU A 114 4.10 0.52 10.95
N LEU A 115 5.37 0.51 10.52
CA LEU A 115 6.25 -0.65 10.62
C LEU A 115 6.38 -1.14 12.05
N LYS A 116 6.63 -0.24 12.99
CA LYS A 116 6.76 -0.57 14.40
C LYS A 116 5.43 -1.08 14.98
N ARG A 117 4.31 -0.46 14.62
CA ARG A 117 2.97 -0.93 15.03
C ARG A 117 2.73 -2.37 14.58
N TYR A 118 3.13 -2.71 13.35
CA TYR A 118 3.00 -4.06 12.83
C TYR A 118 3.88 -5.05 13.60
N TYR A 119 5.15 -4.69 13.85
CA TYR A 119 6.07 -5.48 14.66
C TYR A 119 5.54 -5.72 16.07
N ASP A 120 5.05 -4.66 16.74
CA ASP A 120 4.49 -4.76 18.08
C ASP A 120 3.26 -5.68 18.13
N GLY A 121 2.44 -5.65 17.08
CA GLY A 121 1.32 -6.59 16.90
C GLY A 121 1.79 -8.04 16.75
N MET A 122 2.83 -8.29 15.96
CA MET A 122 3.44 -9.62 15.83
C MET A 122 3.99 -10.10 17.18
N LYS A 123 4.73 -9.24 17.87
CA LYS A 123 5.31 -9.54 19.19
C LYS A 123 4.24 -9.88 20.22
N ALA A 124 3.16 -9.12 20.24
CA ALA A 124 2.02 -9.37 21.12
C ALA A 124 1.32 -10.69 20.79
N SER A 125 1.17 -11.03 19.51
CA SER A 125 0.56 -12.29 19.06
C SER A 125 1.43 -13.51 19.37
N ILE A 126 2.75 -13.40 19.27
CA ILE A 126 3.69 -14.49 19.60
C ILE A 126 3.77 -14.68 21.11
N GLY A 127 3.75 -13.61 21.88
CA GLY A 127 3.80 -13.64 23.33
C GLY A 127 5.20 -13.98 23.90
N PRO A 128 5.29 -14.14 25.22
CA PRO A 128 6.57 -14.34 25.90
C PRO A 128 7.17 -15.74 25.69
N ASP A 129 6.34 -16.73 25.33
CA ASP A 129 6.79 -18.11 25.12
C ASP A 129 7.59 -18.28 23.82
N GLY A 130 7.52 -17.27 22.91
CA GLY A 130 8.24 -17.26 21.65
C GLY A 130 7.63 -18.22 20.63
N LEU A 131 8.48 -18.72 19.75
CA LEU A 131 8.14 -19.62 18.64
C LEU A 131 8.80 -20.99 18.85
N ILE A 132 8.06 -22.04 18.53
CA ILE A 132 8.55 -23.43 18.55
C ILE A 132 8.51 -24.03 17.15
N HIS A 133 9.46 -24.92 16.88
CA HIS A 133 9.49 -25.73 15.66
C HIS A 133 9.47 -27.22 16.06
N PRO A 134 8.27 -27.82 16.23
CA PRO A 134 8.14 -29.20 16.67
C PRO A 134 8.08 -30.18 15.50
N ALA A 135 8.47 -31.41 15.78
CA ALA A 135 8.10 -32.61 15.04
C ALA A 135 7.22 -33.50 15.93
N HIS A 136 6.33 -34.29 15.34
CA HIS A 136 5.49 -35.21 16.09
C HIS A 136 5.30 -36.58 15.45
N ILE A 137 4.97 -37.55 16.25
CA ILE A 137 4.40 -38.84 15.86
C ILE A 137 3.00 -38.91 16.47
N MET A 138 1.98 -39.18 15.65
CA MET A 138 0.60 -39.26 16.08
C MET A 138 0.01 -40.64 15.79
N ILE A 139 -0.66 -41.23 16.78
CA ILE A 139 -1.52 -42.39 16.61
C ILE A 139 -2.97 -41.91 16.75
N LEU A 140 -3.69 -41.94 15.66
CA LEU A 140 -5.08 -41.46 15.59
C LEU A 140 -5.96 -42.34 16.49
N VAL A 141 -6.87 -41.68 17.23
CA VAL A 141 -7.96 -42.32 17.96
C VAL A 141 -9.25 -41.66 17.54
N ALA A 142 -10.19 -42.41 17.02
CA ALA A 142 -11.48 -41.90 16.63
C ALA A 142 -12.25 -41.35 17.84
N GLN A 143 -13.03 -40.28 17.67
CA GLN A 143 -13.81 -39.66 18.76
C GLN A 143 -14.79 -40.65 19.45
N LYS A 144 -15.23 -41.69 18.73
CA LYS A 144 -16.14 -42.74 19.24
C LYS A 144 -15.41 -44.08 19.41
N ALA A 145 -14.09 -44.07 19.58
CA ALA A 145 -13.29 -45.29 19.78
C ALA A 145 -13.69 -46.03 21.05
N THR A 146 -13.78 -47.34 20.97
CA THR A 146 -14.06 -48.20 22.12
C THR A 146 -12.86 -48.19 23.11
N PRO A 147 -13.05 -48.58 24.37
CA PRO A 147 -11.96 -48.68 25.32
C PRO A 147 -10.82 -49.61 24.84
N GLU A 148 -11.15 -50.68 24.11
CA GLU A 148 -10.17 -51.58 23.53
C GLU A 148 -9.35 -50.94 22.42
N GLU A 149 -9.97 -50.11 21.56
CA GLU A 149 -9.30 -49.36 20.50
C GLU A 149 -8.38 -48.30 21.08
N GLN A 150 -8.85 -47.62 22.12
CA GLN A 150 -8.00 -46.64 22.86
C GLN A 150 -6.80 -47.31 23.51
N ALA A 151 -6.99 -48.46 24.15
CA ALA A 151 -5.91 -49.22 24.77
C ALA A 151 -4.85 -49.70 23.73
N LYS A 152 -5.31 -50.18 22.57
CA LYS A 152 -4.39 -50.56 21.46
C LYS A 152 -3.60 -49.37 20.92
N ALA A 153 -4.25 -48.19 20.77
CA ALA A 153 -3.57 -47.01 20.33
C ALA A 153 -2.51 -46.54 21.36
N LYS A 154 -2.85 -46.63 22.65
CA LYS A 154 -1.92 -46.31 23.71
C LYS A 154 -0.73 -47.27 23.75
N GLU A 155 -0.96 -48.58 23.68
CA GLU A 155 0.09 -49.59 23.60
C GLU A 155 1.04 -49.32 22.40
N ARG A 156 0.48 -48.97 21.25
CA ARG A 156 1.25 -48.64 20.06
C ARG A 156 2.12 -47.41 20.23
N ILE A 157 1.61 -46.31 20.81
CA ILE A 157 2.44 -45.12 21.04
C ILE A 157 3.50 -45.35 22.13
N ASP A 158 3.19 -46.11 23.16
CA ASP A 158 4.15 -46.50 24.23
C ASP A 158 5.28 -47.37 23.66
N SER A 159 4.97 -48.29 22.74
CA SER A 159 5.97 -49.11 22.03
C SER A 159 6.91 -48.24 21.18
N ILE A 160 6.36 -47.28 20.45
CA ILE A 160 7.13 -46.31 19.65
C ILE A 160 8.04 -45.49 20.58
N TYR A 161 7.51 -45.01 21.70
CA TYR A 161 8.29 -44.25 22.69
C TYR A 161 9.44 -45.05 23.25
N THR A 162 9.22 -46.33 23.58
CA THR A 162 10.25 -47.24 24.05
C THR A 162 11.36 -47.42 23.02
N ALA A 163 11.01 -47.61 21.74
CA ALA A 163 11.99 -47.70 20.67
C ALA A 163 12.82 -46.42 20.52
N LEU A 164 12.17 -45.25 20.64
CA LEU A 164 12.87 -43.95 20.63
C LEU A 164 13.84 -43.79 21.80
N GLN A 165 13.43 -44.22 22.99
CA GLN A 165 14.33 -44.23 24.16
C GLN A 165 15.54 -45.15 23.99
N GLN A 166 15.41 -46.22 23.19
CA GLN A 166 16.47 -47.13 22.84
C GLN A 166 17.35 -46.67 21.66
N GLY A 167 17.12 -45.44 21.18
CA GLY A 167 17.95 -44.79 20.13
C GLY A 167 17.44 -44.97 18.71
N ALA A 168 16.20 -45.45 18.53
CA ALA A 168 15.60 -45.43 17.19
C ALA A 168 15.46 -44.00 16.65
N ASP A 169 15.62 -43.81 15.33
CA ASP A 169 15.53 -42.52 14.69
C ASP A 169 14.07 -42.02 14.65
N PHE A 170 13.83 -40.84 15.19
CA PHE A 170 12.50 -40.23 15.27
C PHE A 170 11.86 -40.03 13.90
N ALA A 171 12.63 -39.54 12.93
CA ALA A 171 12.12 -39.26 11.59
C ALA A 171 11.72 -40.54 10.85
N THR A 172 12.45 -41.60 11.03
CA THR A 172 12.15 -42.94 10.48
C THR A 172 10.86 -43.51 11.08
N LEU A 173 10.71 -43.49 12.41
CA LEU A 173 9.49 -43.95 13.08
C LEU A 173 8.27 -43.06 12.73
N ALA A 174 8.46 -41.76 12.60
CA ALA A 174 7.39 -40.87 12.14
C ALA A 174 6.88 -41.23 10.74
N LYS A 175 7.78 -41.50 9.79
CA LYS A 175 7.43 -41.94 8.43
C LYS A 175 6.67 -43.27 8.41
N GLN A 176 7.07 -44.21 9.27
CA GLN A 176 6.49 -45.56 9.31
C GLN A 176 5.19 -45.64 10.09
N CYS A 177 5.08 -44.92 11.19
CA CYS A 177 4.07 -45.16 12.20
C CYS A 177 3.08 -44.01 12.36
N SER A 178 3.44 -42.76 12.00
CA SER A 178 2.56 -41.60 12.25
C SER A 178 1.30 -41.63 11.35
N ALA A 179 0.18 -41.38 11.98
CA ALA A 179 -1.13 -41.21 11.29
C ALA A 179 -1.23 -39.84 10.59
N ASP A 180 -0.50 -38.83 11.03
CA ASP A 180 -0.40 -37.53 10.31
C ASP A 180 0.51 -37.67 9.09
N LYS A 181 -0.09 -38.00 7.95
CA LYS A 181 0.64 -38.23 6.69
C LYS A 181 1.31 -36.94 6.17
N GLY A 182 0.78 -35.77 6.52
CA GLY A 182 1.33 -34.48 6.11
C GLY A 182 2.72 -34.23 6.71
N SER A 183 2.91 -34.50 8.00
CA SER A 183 4.20 -34.38 8.66
C SER A 183 5.05 -35.66 8.58
N ALA A 184 4.42 -36.83 8.56
CA ALA A 184 5.11 -38.12 8.49
C ALA A 184 6.13 -38.19 7.33
N ALA A 185 5.76 -37.76 6.14
CA ALA A 185 6.64 -37.74 4.97
C ALA A 185 7.92 -36.90 5.19
N ARG A 186 7.85 -35.88 6.06
CA ARG A 186 8.97 -35.03 6.48
C ARG A 186 9.61 -35.49 7.81
N GLY A 187 9.41 -36.74 8.20
CA GLY A 187 9.95 -37.26 9.47
C GLY A 187 9.26 -36.71 10.72
N GLY A 188 7.97 -36.40 10.59
CA GLY A 188 7.14 -35.81 11.66
C GLY A 188 7.22 -34.28 11.78
N ASP A 189 8.07 -33.62 10.98
CA ASP A 189 8.23 -32.17 10.98
C ASP A 189 6.94 -31.46 10.58
N LEU A 190 6.41 -30.59 11.44
CA LEU A 190 5.18 -29.82 11.18
C LEU A 190 5.39 -28.69 10.16
N GLY A 191 6.64 -28.39 9.79
CA GLY A 191 6.96 -27.54 8.63
C GLY A 191 6.88 -26.03 8.90
N GLY A 192 7.02 -25.60 10.14
CA GLY A 192 6.99 -24.18 10.44
C GLY A 192 7.26 -23.82 11.90
N TRP A 193 7.24 -22.53 12.14
CA TRP A 193 7.30 -21.94 13.48
C TRP A 193 5.88 -21.67 13.98
N PHE A 194 5.60 -22.11 15.20
CA PHE A 194 4.29 -21.97 15.83
C PHE A 194 4.38 -21.09 17.07
N ALA A 195 3.48 -20.13 17.17
CA ALA A 195 3.20 -19.40 18.39
C ALA A 195 2.12 -20.12 19.20
N LYS A 196 1.99 -19.80 20.48
CA LYS A 196 0.93 -20.29 21.33
C LYS A 196 -0.43 -19.81 20.82
N GLY A 197 -1.45 -20.68 20.87
CA GLY A 197 -2.78 -20.40 20.33
C GLY A 197 -2.99 -20.84 18.87
N GLN A 198 -2.00 -21.47 18.24
CA GLN A 198 -2.08 -21.91 16.84
C GLN A 198 -2.36 -23.40 16.67
N THR A 199 -2.29 -24.18 17.75
CA THR A 199 -2.58 -25.61 17.76
C THR A 199 -3.53 -25.98 18.89
N MET A 200 -3.77 -27.29 19.08
CA MET A 200 -4.63 -27.75 20.16
C MET A 200 -3.96 -27.53 21.52
N LYS A 201 -4.74 -27.15 22.51
CA LYS A 201 -4.23 -26.83 23.85
C LYS A 201 -3.36 -27.92 24.46
N GLU A 202 -3.81 -29.19 24.36
CA GLU A 202 -3.07 -30.34 24.91
C GLU A 202 -1.70 -30.50 24.23
N PHE A 203 -1.65 -30.24 22.92
CA PHE A 203 -0.39 -30.26 22.17
C PHE A 203 0.51 -29.10 22.58
N GLU A 204 -0.04 -27.91 22.69
CA GLU A 204 0.71 -26.70 23.07
C GLU A 204 1.29 -26.81 24.48
N ASP A 205 0.47 -27.25 25.44
CA ASP A 205 0.90 -27.39 26.84
C ASP A 205 2.12 -28.29 26.95
N VAL A 206 2.20 -29.35 26.16
CA VAL A 206 3.37 -30.24 26.12
C VAL A 206 4.49 -29.65 25.29
N ALA A 207 4.22 -29.23 24.07
CA ALA A 207 5.26 -28.76 23.14
C ALA A 207 6.00 -27.53 23.69
N PHE A 208 5.30 -26.56 24.28
CA PHE A 208 5.93 -25.36 24.85
C PHE A 208 6.70 -25.63 26.14
N SER A 209 6.48 -26.78 26.83
CA SER A 209 7.26 -27.16 27.99
C SER A 209 8.64 -27.77 27.66
N LEU A 210 8.84 -28.19 26.40
CA LEU A 210 10.06 -28.87 25.96
C LEU A 210 11.16 -27.88 25.59
N ASN A 211 12.40 -28.21 25.95
CA ASN A 211 13.58 -27.52 25.44
C ASN A 211 14.00 -28.06 24.07
N LYS A 212 14.83 -27.32 23.34
CA LYS A 212 15.39 -27.77 22.06
C LYS A 212 16.10 -29.13 22.22
N GLY A 213 15.75 -30.08 21.36
CA GLY A 213 16.25 -31.45 21.36
C GLY A 213 15.52 -32.38 22.33
N GLU A 214 14.60 -31.86 23.14
CA GLU A 214 13.85 -32.65 24.13
C GLU A 214 12.65 -33.34 23.49
N MET A 215 12.33 -34.53 23.92
CA MET A 215 11.19 -35.33 23.48
C MET A 215 10.18 -35.50 24.61
N SER A 216 8.91 -35.34 24.30
CA SER A 216 7.83 -35.58 25.27
C SER A 216 7.66 -37.07 25.58
N LYS A 217 7.07 -37.37 26.72
CA LYS A 217 6.40 -38.65 26.94
C LYS A 217 5.14 -38.72 26.06
N PRO A 218 4.60 -39.91 25.78
CA PRO A 218 3.29 -40.04 25.14
C PRO A 218 2.23 -39.30 25.93
N PHE A 219 1.39 -38.51 25.22
CA PHE A 219 0.24 -37.80 25.79
C PHE A 219 -0.96 -37.87 24.86
N GLN A 220 -2.14 -37.61 25.38
CA GLN A 220 -3.39 -37.69 24.64
C GLN A 220 -3.91 -36.30 24.31
N SER A 221 -4.48 -36.15 23.08
CA SER A 221 -5.25 -35.02 22.63
C SER A 221 -6.61 -35.51 22.10
N PRO A 222 -7.53 -34.63 21.70
CA PRO A 222 -8.77 -35.03 21.02
C PRO A 222 -8.57 -35.80 19.70
N MET A 223 -7.36 -35.74 19.08
CA MET A 223 -7.01 -36.45 17.86
C MET A 223 -6.40 -37.85 18.10
N GLY A 224 -5.95 -38.14 19.33
CA GLY A 224 -5.27 -39.37 19.69
C GLY A 224 -4.04 -39.17 20.53
N TYR A 225 -3.09 -40.10 20.42
CA TYR A 225 -1.84 -40.05 21.18
C TYR A 225 -0.70 -39.45 20.36
N HIS A 226 0.15 -38.67 21.03
CA HIS A 226 1.27 -37.97 20.43
C HIS A 226 2.58 -38.20 21.21
N ILE A 227 3.67 -38.14 20.47
CA ILE A 227 5.04 -37.89 20.99
C ILE A 227 5.55 -36.70 20.21
N VAL A 228 6.05 -35.67 20.92
CA VAL A 228 6.60 -34.44 20.30
C VAL A 228 8.12 -34.42 20.51
N LEU A 229 8.86 -34.11 19.48
CA LEU A 229 10.27 -33.76 19.52
C LEU A 229 10.43 -32.26 19.23
N MET A 230 11.02 -31.53 20.17
CA MET A 230 11.28 -30.09 19.97
C MET A 230 12.54 -29.91 19.12
N LYS A 231 12.36 -29.62 17.84
CA LYS A 231 13.49 -29.41 16.91
C LYS A 231 14.23 -28.12 17.18
N ASP A 232 13.48 -27.04 17.39
CA ASP A 232 14.05 -25.73 17.69
C ASP A 232 13.08 -24.81 18.41
N ARG A 233 13.62 -23.76 19.05
CA ARG A 233 12.88 -22.69 19.72
C ARG A 233 13.58 -21.37 19.46
N LYS A 234 12.81 -20.28 19.31
CA LYS A 234 13.36 -18.93 19.19
C LYS A 234 12.41 -17.88 19.76
N GLN A 235 12.95 -16.76 20.12
CA GLN A 235 12.17 -15.53 20.31
C GLN A 235 11.99 -14.85 18.97
N LEU A 236 11.01 -13.93 18.90
CA LEU A 236 10.91 -13.03 17.76
C LEU A 236 12.21 -12.20 17.68
N GLU A 237 12.78 -12.13 16.51
CA GLU A 237 13.95 -11.29 16.25
C GLU A 237 13.62 -9.83 16.60
N SER A 238 14.65 -9.03 16.89
CA SER A 238 14.48 -7.61 17.21
C SER A 238 13.84 -6.83 16.05
N TYR A 239 13.23 -5.69 16.37
CA TYR A 239 12.67 -4.81 15.35
C TYR A 239 13.70 -4.42 14.29
N GLU A 240 14.91 -4.09 14.70
CA GLU A 240 15.99 -3.67 13.80
C GLU A 240 16.40 -4.78 12.83
N GLU A 241 16.42 -6.03 13.29
CA GLU A 241 16.73 -7.20 12.45
C GLU A 241 15.61 -7.50 11.45
N LEU A 242 14.34 -7.38 11.87
CA LEU A 242 13.18 -7.68 11.03
C LEU A 242 12.75 -6.50 10.13
N LYS A 243 13.12 -5.27 10.46
CA LYS A 243 12.69 -4.06 9.76
C LYS A 243 12.83 -4.14 8.23
N PRO A 244 13.97 -4.58 7.64
CA PRO A 244 14.08 -4.66 6.19
C PRO A 244 13.12 -5.65 5.53
N GLN A 245 12.76 -6.73 6.23
CA GLN A 245 11.81 -7.73 5.75
C GLN A 245 10.38 -7.21 5.88
N LEU A 246 10.05 -6.61 7.02
CA LEU A 246 8.75 -6.00 7.29
C LEU A 246 8.45 -4.88 6.30
N GLN A 247 9.44 -4.06 6.01
CA GLN A 247 9.31 -2.97 5.05
C GLN A 247 8.93 -3.51 3.67
N ARG A 248 9.70 -4.46 3.11
CA ARG A 248 9.39 -5.09 1.82
C ARG A 248 8.01 -5.76 1.82
N PHE A 249 7.68 -6.45 2.91
CA PHE A 249 6.39 -7.12 3.06
C PHE A 249 5.23 -6.12 3.07
N LEU A 250 5.33 -5.03 3.82
CA LEU A 250 4.27 -4.03 3.92
C LEU A 250 4.21 -3.14 2.69
N GLU A 251 5.35 -2.84 2.04
CA GLU A 251 5.38 -2.13 0.75
C GLU A 251 4.61 -2.90 -0.33
N SER A 252 4.82 -4.23 -0.43
CA SER A 252 4.06 -5.06 -1.36
C SER A 252 2.55 -5.13 -1.05
N ARG A 253 2.14 -4.66 0.13
CA ARG A 253 0.75 -4.60 0.61
C ARG A 253 0.23 -3.17 0.74
N GLY A 254 0.87 -2.22 0.08
CA GLY A 254 0.39 -0.85 0.01
C GLY A 254 0.67 -0.03 1.28
N LEU A 255 1.85 -0.19 1.90
CA LEU A 255 2.26 0.58 3.08
C LEU A 255 2.06 2.08 2.87
N LYS A 256 2.58 2.63 1.76
CA LYS A 256 2.51 4.07 1.47
C LYS A 256 1.07 4.56 1.36
N GLU A 257 0.22 3.81 0.67
CA GLU A 257 -1.20 4.15 0.51
C GLU A 257 -1.93 4.15 1.87
N ARG A 258 -1.64 3.17 2.72
CA ARG A 258 -2.20 3.11 4.08
C ARG A 258 -1.74 4.30 4.92
N VAL A 259 -0.46 4.64 4.87
CA VAL A 259 0.10 5.78 5.61
C VAL A 259 -0.51 7.09 5.11
N ALA A 260 -0.66 7.27 3.80
CA ALA A 260 -1.33 8.43 3.22
C ALA A 260 -2.78 8.55 3.70
N SER A 261 -3.55 7.46 3.65
CA SER A 261 -4.94 7.42 4.13
C SER A 261 -5.02 7.78 5.62
N MET A 262 -4.15 7.22 6.46
CA MET A 262 -4.12 7.54 7.89
C MET A 262 -3.78 9.02 8.15
N ALA A 263 -2.89 9.62 7.36
CA ALA A 263 -2.55 11.04 7.48
C ALA A 263 -3.74 11.93 7.08
N ILE A 264 -4.42 11.61 5.97
CA ILE A 264 -5.61 12.32 5.51
C ILE A 264 -6.74 12.19 6.54
N ASP A 265 -7.04 10.99 7.03
CA ASP A 265 -8.04 10.74 8.07
C ASP A 265 -7.76 11.55 9.35
N SER A 266 -6.48 11.66 9.73
CA SER A 266 -6.08 12.46 10.89
C SER A 266 -6.37 13.93 10.68
N LEU A 267 -6.15 14.48 9.49
CA LEU A 267 -6.46 15.87 9.14
C LEU A 267 -7.97 16.12 9.13
N VAL A 268 -8.73 15.21 8.56
CA VAL A 268 -10.21 15.28 8.55
C VAL A 268 -10.74 15.29 9.98
N LYS A 269 -10.32 14.34 10.82
CA LYS A 269 -10.72 14.27 12.23
C LYS A 269 -10.28 15.50 13.02
N GLY A 270 -9.07 15.98 12.79
CA GLY A 270 -8.52 17.19 13.44
C GLY A 270 -9.28 18.46 13.08
N SER A 271 -9.98 18.47 11.94
CA SER A 271 -10.81 19.62 11.50
C SER A 271 -12.14 19.77 12.27
N ALA A 272 -12.46 18.82 13.15
CA ALA A 272 -13.75 18.77 13.87
C ALA A 272 -14.97 18.79 12.92
N GLY A 273 -14.90 18.08 11.81
CA GLY A 273 -15.98 17.94 10.83
C GLY A 273 -16.10 19.10 9.83
N LYS A 274 -15.11 20.00 9.78
CA LYS A 274 -15.10 21.14 8.84
C LYS A 274 -14.55 20.77 7.46
N LEU A 275 -13.74 19.73 7.38
CA LEU A 275 -13.12 19.26 6.13
C LEU A 275 -13.52 17.82 5.83
N THR A 276 -13.77 17.57 4.56
CA THR A 276 -13.87 16.23 3.98
C THR A 276 -12.49 15.74 3.51
N GLU A 277 -12.37 14.48 3.13
CA GLU A 277 -11.17 13.96 2.47
C GLU A 277 -10.85 14.75 1.19
N GLU A 278 -11.87 15.05 0.39
CA GLU A 278 -11.76 15.86 -0.84
C GLU A 278 -11.17 17.23 -0.54
N ASP A 279 -11.65 17.91 0.50
CA ASP A 279 -11.15 19.24 0.88
C ASP A 279 -9.67 19.21 1.27
N VAL A 280 -9.26 18.16 1.99
CA VAL A 280 -7.86 17.96 2.40
C VAL A 280 -6.96 17.74 1.18
N ILE A 281 -7.40 16.89 0.23
CA ILE A 281 -6.65 16.63 -0.99
C ILE A 281 -6.58 17.88 -1.85
N GLU A 282 -7.68 18.60 -2.05
CA GLU A 282 -7.69 19.84 -2.83
C GLU A 282 -6.83 20.95 -2.23
N GLN A 283 -6.79 21.05 -0.89
CA GLN A 283 -5.88 21.98 -0.24
C GLN A 283 -4.42 21.61 -0.53
N LYS A 284 -4.09 20.32 -0.51
CA LYS A 284 -2.74 19.84 -0.83
C LYS A 284 -2.41 20.08 -2.31
N VAL A 285 -3.34 19.87 -3.23
CA VAL A 285 -3.17 20.21 -4.65
C VAL A 285 -2.80 21.69 -4.79
N ARG A 286 -3.59 22.59 -4.19
CA ARG A 286 -3.30 24.04 -4.26
C ARG A 286 -1.93 24.40 -3.71
N GLU A 287 -1.56 23.81 -2.56
CA GLU A 287 -0.24 24.02 -1.95
C GLU A 287 0.90 23.59 -2.88
N LEU A 288 0.78 22.40 -3.45
CA LEU A 288 1.84 21.82 -4.27
C LEU A 288 1.96 22.50 -5.64
N CYS A 289 0.83 22.72 -6.32
CA CYS A 289 0.80 23.40 -7.63
C CYS A 289 1.28 24.85 -7.55
N ALA A 290 1.20 25.49 -6.40
CA ALA A 290 1.76 26.83 -6.21
C ALA A 290 3.29 26.84 -6.15
N LYS A 291 3.92 25.68 -5.90
CA LYS A 291 5.37 25.52 -5.75
C LYS A 291 6.02 24.72 -6.87
N ASP A 292 5.23 23.90 -7.57
CA ASP A 292 5.69 22.97 -8.61
C ASP A 292 4.80 23.14 -9.86
N GLU A 293 5.34 23.88 -10.84
CA GLU A 293 4.67 24.08 -12.13
C GLU A 293 4.51 22.78 -12.92
N SER A 294 5.47 21.86 -12.81
CA SER A 294 5.38 20.58 -13.50
C SER A 294 4.20 19.76 -13.01
N LEU A 295 4.01 19.70 -11.69
CA LEU A 295 2.84 19.03 -11.10
C LEU A 295 1.54 19.74 -11.46
N LYS A 296 1.52 21.09 -11.47
CA LYS A 296 0.36 21.89 -11.88
C LYS A 296 -0.08 21.49 -13.29
N TYR A 297 0.85 21.50 -14.26
CA TYR A 297 0.51 21.17 -15.64
C TYR A 297 0.24 19.69 -15.86
N LEU A 298 0.84 18.81 -15.10
CA LEU A 298 0.50 17.39 -15.11
C LEU A 298 -0.96 17.15 -14.70
N ILE A 299 -1.41 17.78 -13.63
CA ILE A 299 -2.81 17.66 -13.17
C ILE A 299 -3.76 18.28 -14.19
N GLN A 300 -3.40 19.44 -14.75
CA GLN A 300 -4.17 20.09 -15.80
C GLN A 300 -4.28 19.20 -17.06
N GLU A 301 -3.19 18.56 -17.45
CA GLU A 301 -3.18 17.64 -18.59
C GLU A 301 -4.11 16.44 -18.41
N TYR A 302 -4.15 15.85 -17.21
CA TYR A 302 -5.13 14.79 -16.92
C TYR A 302 -6.57 15.31 -17.04
N HIS A 303 -6.84 16.48 -16.48
CA HIS A 303 -8.15 17.11 -16.59
C HIS A 303 -8.54 17.37 -18.05
N ASP A 304 -7.69 18.03 -18.79
CA ASP A 304 -7.93 18.39 -20.18
C ASP A 304 -7.99 17.16 -21.10
N GLY A 305 -7.17 16.13 -20.83
CA GLY A 305 -7.19 14.86 -21.55
C GLY A 305 -8.51 14.10 -21.41
N LEU A 306 -9.09 14.10 -20.23
CA LEU A 306 -10.43 13.53 -20.01
C LEU A 306 -11.51 14.33 -20.73
N LEU A 307 -11.44 15.66 -20.74
CA LEU A 307 -12.36 16.51 -21.51
C LEU A 307 -12.29 16.22 -23.01
N LEU A 308 -11.06 16.04 -23.54
CA LEU A 308 -10.85 15.63 -24.93
C LEU A 308 -11.47 14.29 -25.25
N TYR A 309 -11.36 13.34 -24.33
CA TYR A 309 -11.98 12.02 -24.48
C TYR A 309 -13.50 12.13 -24.54
N GLU A 310 -14.11 12.84 -23.59
CA GLU A 310 -15.56 13.02 -23.52
C GLU A 310 -16.11 13.72 -24.78
N ILE A 311 -15.51 14.83 -25.21
CA ILE A 311 -15.97 15.52 -26.39
C ILE A 311 -15.78 14.70 -27.68
N SER A 312 -14.66 13.99 -27.79
CA SER A 312 -14.41 13.10 -28.93
C SER A 312 -15.41 11.95 -28.98
N THR A 313 -15.75 11.38 -27.84
CA THR A 313 -16.73 10.30 -27.73
C THR A 313 -18.10 10.79 -28.15
N HIS A 314 -18.59 11.85 -27.54
CA HIS A 314 -19.99 12.32 -27.77
C HIS A 314 -20.20 13.04 -29.10
N GLU A 315 -19.22 13.83 -29.52
CA GLU A 315 -19.39 14.67 -30.70
C GLU A 315 -18.86 14.08 -32.01
N VAL A 316 -17.98 13.09 -31.91
CA VAL A 316 -17.36 12.45 -33.07
C VAL A 316 -17.69 10.96 -33.15
N TRP A 317 -17.21 10.15 -32.21
CA TRP A 317 -17.25 8.70 -32.32
C TRP A 317 -18.66 8.13 -32.23
N ASP A 318 -19.47 8.58 -31.28
CA ASP A 318 -20.86 8.15 -31.12
C ASP A 318 -21.74 8.58 -32.31
N LYS A 319 -21.47 9.77 -32.89
CA LYS A 319 -22.17 10.23 -34.07
C LYS A 319 -21.76 9.46 -35.32
N ALA A 320 -20.46 9.26 -35.52
CA ALA A 320 -19.94 8.46 -36.61
C ALA A 320 -20.41 7.01 -36.58
N ALA A 321 -20.45 6.39 -35.41
CA ALA A 321 -20.94 5.02 -35.22
C ALA A 321 -22.42 4.83 -35.58
N LYS A 322 -23.21 5.91 -35.55
CA LYS A 322 -24.65 5.91 -35.87
C LYS A 322 -24.97 6.41 -37.29
N ASP A 323 -23.98 6.97 -38.00
CA ASP A 323 -24.13 7.51 -39.34
C ASP A 323 -24.11 6.41 -40.41
N THR A 324 -25.21 5.67 -40.50
CA THR A 324 -25.39 4.64 -41.55
C THR A 324 -25.39 5.19 -42.96
N VAL A 325 -25.87 6.45 -43.16
CA VAL A 325 -25.92 7.11 -44.46
C VAL A 325 -24.52 7.50 -44.94
N GLY A 326 -23.71 8.06 -44.05
CA GLY A 326 -22.30 8.39 -44.34
C GLY A 326 -21.47 7.15 -44.64
N LEU A 327 -21.68 6.07 -43.88
CA LEU A 327 -21.01 4.77 -44.10
C LEU A 327 -21.40 4.20 -45.48
N GLU A 328 -22.67 4.19 -45.86
CA GLU A 328 -23.09 3.76 -47.20
C GLU A 328 -22.49 4.61 -48.31
N ALA A 329 -22.43 5.93 -48.15
CA ALA A 329 -21.84 6.84 -49.12
C ALA A 329 -20.32 6.61 -49.28
N TYR A 330 -19.61 6.27 -48.21
CA TYR A 330 -18.17 5.99 -48.24
C TYR A 330 -17.83 4.68 -48.99
N PHE A 331 -18.70 3.68 -48.88
CA PHE A 331 -18.49 2.36 -49.54
C PHE A 331 -19.06 2.27 -50.98
N LYS A 332 -19.73 3.28 -51.48
CA LYS A 332 -20.16 3.41 -52.91
C LYS A 332 -19.11 4.15 -53.72
#